data_bf13559b23227e38c8b2117f223ff829
#
_entry.id   bf13559b23227e38c8b2117f223ff829
#
_cell.length_a   1.000
_cell.length_b   1.000
_cell.length_c   1.000
_cell.angle_alpha   90.00
_cell.angle_beta   90.00
_cell.angle_gamma   90.00
#
_symmetry.space_group_name_H-M   'P 1'
#
loop_
_entity.id
_entity.type
_entity.pdbx_description
1 polymer ?
#
loop_
_entity_poly.entity_id
_entity_poly.type
_entity_poly.pdbx_seq_one_letter_code
_entity_poly.pdbx_strand_id
1 'polypeptide(L)'
;VKPEDVANAITDETCLVTIMTANNEIGTIQPIAEIGKICKEKGVLFHTDAVQAVGHIPVNVKDMNCDMLSVSAHKFHGPKGVGFLYARKGILLTNIIYGGAQERNKRAGTENMASIVGMATAIKDATDHLKENAEKVTAMRNRLIDGLKGIERSRINGDLEHHLPGTLNMCFEGIEGESLLLLLDAKGICASSGSACTSGSLDPSHVLLSIGVPAVSYT
;
A
#
# COMPACT_ATOMS: atom_id res chain seq x y z
N VAL A 1 11.02 5.83 3.59
CA VAL A 1 11.66 5.74 4.94
C VAL A 1 13.04 5.14 4.76
N LYS A 2 14.06 5.71 5.42
CA LYS A 2 15.41 5.14 5.38
C LYS A 2 15.56 4.09 6.50
N PRO A 3 16.22 2.96 6.25
CA PRO A 3 16.45 1.93 7.27
C PRO A 3 17.18 2.47 8.51
N GLU A 4 18.12 3.41 8.33
CA GLU A 4 18.87 4.04 9.41
C GLU A 4 17.96 4.87 10.33
N ASP A 5 16.95 5.55 9.79
CA ASP A 5 15.99 6.34 10.59
C ASP A 5 15.17 5.41 11.48
N VAL A 6 14.79 4.23 10.97
CA VAL A 6 14.09 3.19 11.76
C VAL A 6 15.03 2.65 12.84
N ALA A 7 16.29 2.34 12.50
CA ALA A 7 17.27 1.88 13.47
C ALA A 7 17.48 2.87 14.63
N ASN A 8 17.50 4.16 14.32
CA ASN A 8 17.70 5.23 15.31
C ASN A 8 16.44 5.50 16.15
N ALA A 9 15.25 5.24 15.61
CA ALA A 9 13.98 5.45 16.31
C ALA A 9 13.64 4.30 17.29
N ILE A 10 14.21 3.11 17.13
CA ILE A 10 13.97 1.97 18.02
C ILE A 10 14.69 2.19 19.35
N THR A 11 13.93 2.13 20.44
CA THR A 11 14.38 2.21 21.84
C THR A 11 14.03 0.93 22.61
N ASP A 12 14.45 0.82 23.86
CA ASP A 12 14.11 -0.31 24.74
C ASP A 12 12.60 -0.40 25.05
N GLU A 13 11.84 0.67 24.83
CA GLU A 13 10.39 0.71 24.98
C GLU A 13 9.65 0.32 23.70
N THR A 14 10.33 0.13 22.58
CA THR A 14 9.71 -0.20 21.29
C THR A 14 9.30 -1.67 21.27
N CYS A 15 8.00 -1.94 21.24
CA CYS A 15 7.47 -3.30 21.17
C CYS A 15 7.13 -3.75 19.75
N LEU A 16 6.90 -2.81 18.83
CA LEU A 16 6.48 -3.09 17.45
C LEU A 16 6.92 -1.96 16.51
N VAL A 17 7.49 -2.33 15.38
CA VAL A 17 7.64 -1.46 14.21
C VAL A 17 6.59 -1.86 13.18
N THR A 18 5.86 -0.89 12.63
CA THR A 18 4.89 -1.13 11.56
C THR A 18 5.09 -0.11 10.46
N ILE A 19 5.38 -0.60 9.25
CA ILE A 19 5.63 0.23 8.05
C ILE A 19 4.99 -0.46 6.86
N MET A 20 4.25 0.28 6.03
CA MET A 20 3.65 -0.27 4.82
C MET A 20 4.71 -0.68 3.80
N THR A 21 4.46 -1.76 3.08
CA THR A 21 5.39 -2.24 2.02
C THR A 21 5.47 -1.25 0.87
N ALA A 22 4.33 -0.68 0.47
CA ALA A 22 4.27 0.32 -0.57
C ALA A 22 3.17 1.34 -0.26
N ASN A 23 3.43 2.60 -0.57
CA ASN A 23 2.47 3.66 -0.31
C ASN A 23 1.34 3.64 -1.35
N ASN A 24 0.12 3.78 -0.88
CA ASN A 24 -1.10 3.70 -1.71
C ASN A 24 -1.33 4.94 -2.59
N GLU A 25 -0.73 6.09 -2.27
CA GLU A 25 -0.91 7.32 -3.02
C GLU A 25 0.20 7.54 -4.04
N ILE A 26 1.44 7.50 -3.59
CA ILE A 26 2.62 7.81 -4.40
C ILE A 26 3.33 6.58 -4.97
N GLY A 27 2.88 5.37 -4.64
CA GLY A 27 3.42 4.12 -5.17
C GLY A 27 4.83 3.74 -4.70
N THR A 28 5.49 4.54 -3.88
CA THR A 28 6.85 4.26 -3.39
C THR A 28 6.91 2.97 -2.58
N ILE A 29 7.80 2.06 -2.96
CA ILE A 29 8.08 0.80 -2.26
C ILE A 29 9.12 1.06 -1.18
N GLN A 30 8.89 0.60 0.05
CA GLN A 30 9.79 0.76 1.18
C GLN A 30 10.82 -0.37 1.24
N PRO A 31 12.01 -0.16 1.80
CA PRO A 31 13.07 -1.16 1.94
C PRO A 31 12.76 -2.14 3.09
N ILE A 32 11.67 -2.89 2.95
CA ILE A 32 11.08 -3.73 4.02
C ILE A 32 12.04 -4.82 4.49
N ALA A 33 12.79 -5.44 3.59
CA ALA A 33 13.73 -6.50 3.94
C ALA A 33 14.85 -6.01 4.87
N GLU A 34 15.37 -4.80 4.60
CA GLU A 34 16.41 -4.16 5.41
C GLU A 34 15.85 -3.73 6.77
N ILE A 35 14.67 -3.10 6.78
CA ILE A 35 13.97 -2.71 8.01
C ILE A 35 13.66 -3.95 8.87
N GLY A 36 13.15 -5.02 8.25
CA GLY A 36 12.86 -6.27 8.96
C GLY A 36 14.13 -6.90 9.57
N LYS A 37 15.26 -6.82 8.87
CA LYS A 37 16.56 -7.25 9.40
C LYS A 37 16.97 -6.45 10.64
N ILE A 38 16.84 -5.11 10.59
CA ILE A 38 17.13 -4.22 11.73
C ILE A 38 16.23 -4.56 12.92
N CYS A 39 14.92 -4.72 12.72
CA CYS A 39 13.98 -5.08 13.78
C CYS A 39 14.36 -6.42 14.42
N LYS A 40 14.72 -7.42 13.60
CA LYS A 40 15.14 -8.73 14.07
C LYS A 40 16.44 -8.67 14.89
N GLU A 41 17.42 -7.90 14.46
CA GLU A 41 18.69 -7.69 15.19
C GLU A 41 18.49 -6.97 16.53
N LYS A 42 17.50 -6.07 16.58
CA LYS A 42 17.12 -5.34 17.82
C LYS A 42 16.10 -6.09 18.69
N GLY A 43 15.61 -7.26 18.26
CA GLY A 43 14.64 -8.04 19.00
C GLY A 43 13.23 -7.44 19.06
N VAL A 44 12.88 -6.55 18.13
CA VAL A 44 11.58 -5.86 18.04
C VAL A 44 10.72 -6.54 16.98
N LEU A 45 9.43 -6.72 17.25
CA LEU A 45 8.49 -7.28 16.26
C LEU A 45 8.31 -6.33 15.08
N PHE A 46 8.23 -6.91 13.88
CA PHE A 46 8.00 -6.15 12.65
C PHE A 46 6.74 -6.58 11.94
N HIS A 47 5.82 -5.63 11.76
CA HIS A 47 4.63 -5.74 10.93
C HIS A 47 4.77 -4.89 9.67
N THR A 48 4.29 -5.41 8.55
CA THR A 48 4.14 -4.61 7.33
C THR A 48 2.71 -4.68 6.81
N ASP A 49 2.17 -3.53 6.44
CA ASP A 49 0.95 -3.45 5.63
C ASP A 49 1.35 -3.69 4.16
N ALA A 50 0.99 -4.86 3.64
CA ALA A 50 1.27 -5.27 2.26
C ALA A 50 0.03 -5.18 1.35
N VAL A 51 -0.99 -4.45 1.77
CA VAL A 51 -2.25 -4.29 1.03
C VAL A 51 -2.02 -3.81 -0.41
N GLN A 52 -1.07 -2.91 -0.63
CA GLN A 52 -0.73 -2.41 -1.97
C GLN A 52 0.32 -3.26 -2.71
N ALA A 53 0.97 -4.21 -2.03
CA ALA A 53 2.06 -5.00 -2.59
C ALA A 53 1.60 -6.35 -3.13
N VAL A 54 0.74 -7.05 -2.37
CA VAL A 54 0.26 -8.40 -2.73
C VAL A 54 -0.54 -8.34 -4.02
N GLY A 55 -0.15 -9.19 -4.99
CA GLY A 55 -0.73 -9.23 -6.33
C GLY A 55 -0.16 -8.20 -7.31
N HIS A 56 0.74 -7.30 -6.87
CA HIS A 56 1.36 -6.27 -7.72
C HIS A 56 2.87 -6.40 -7.83
N ILE A 57 3.54 -6.85 -6.75
CA ILE A 57 4.97 -7.13 -6.70
C ILE A 57 5.21 -8.46 -5.96
N PRO A 58 6.39 -9.10 -6.11
CA PRO A 58 6.73 -10.30 -5.34
C PRO A 58 6.72 -10.02 -3.83
N VAL A 59 6.03 -10.87 -3.07
CA VAL A 59 5.96 -10.79 -1.61
C VAL A 59 6.36 -12.13 -1.03
N ASN A 60 7.41 -12.15 -0.20
CA ASN A 60 7.86 -13.32 0.54
C ASN A 60 8.19 -12.92 1.98
N VAL A 61 7.39 -13.37 2.92
CA VAL A 61 7.50 -13.01 4.34
C VAL A 61 8.86 -13.37 4.97
N LYS A 62 9.55 -14.38 4.43
CA LYS A 62 10.90 -14.77 4.91
C LYS A 62 11.96 -13.79 4.43
N ASP A 63 11.91 -13.42 3.15
CA ASP A 63 12.87 -12.50 2.54
C ASP A 63 12.67 -11.08 3.09
N MET A 64 11.42 -10.73 3.40
CA MET A 64 11.04 -9.46 4.04
C MET A 64 11.41 -9.40 5.53
N ASN A 65 11.78 -10.52 6.15
CA ASN A 65 12.06 -10.62 7.59
C ASN A 65 10.90 -10.11 8.48
N CYS A 66 9.65 -10.18 8.02
CA CYS A 66 8.52 -9.69 8.79
C CYS A 66 7.91 -10.77 9.68
N ASP A 67 7.43 -10.34 10.84
CA ASP A 67 6.73 -11.19 11.80
C ASP A 67 5.24 -11.24 11.53
N MET A 68 4.69 -10.14 11.02
CA MET A 68 3.28 -10.02 10.66
C MET A 68 3.12 -9.24 9.35
N LEU A 69 2.06 -9.57 8.60
CA LEU A 69 1.76 -8.92 7.33
C LEU A 69 0.26 -8.86 7.11
N SER A 70 -0.25 -7.66 6.83
CA SER A 70 -1.68 -7.41 6.54
C SER A 70 -1.97 -7.36 5.04
N VAL A 71 -3.10 -7.95 4.64
CA VAL A 71 -3.55 -8.00 3.24
C VAL A 71 -5.05 -7.74 3.15
N SER A 72 -5.49 -7.10 2.07
CA SER A 72 -6.90 -6.87 1.76
C SER A 72 -7.22 -7.34 0.34
N ALA A 73 -8.21 -8.22 0.21
CA ALA A 73 -8.51 -8.94 -1.03
C ALA A 73 -8.90 -8.02 -2.20
N HIS A 74 -9.62 -6.94 -1.94
CA HIS A 74 -10.12 -6.03 -2.99
C HIS A 74 -8.99 -5.31 -3.76
N LYS A 75 -7.75 -5.33 -3.27
CA LYS A 75 -6.60 -4.73 -3.96
C LYS A 75 -6.01 -5.62 -5.06
N PHE A 76 -6.29 -6.91 -5.03
CA PHE A 76 -5.93 -7.87 -6.08
C PHE A 76 -7.15 -8.57 -6.68
N HIS A 77 -8.23 -7.80 -6.91
CA HIS A 77 -9.47 -8.23 -7.55
C HIS A 77 -10.30 -9.28 -6.78
N GLY A 78 -10.00 -9.50 -5.51
CA GLY A 78 -10.80 -10.33 -4.62
C GLY A 78 -12.03 -9.58 -4.08
N PRO A 79 -12.91 -10.28 -3.33
CA PRO A 79 -14.09 -9.67 -2.74
C PRO A 79 -13.76 -8.55 -1.75
N LYS A 80 -14.65 -7.56 -1.66
CA LYS A 80 -14.58 -6.53 -0.62
C LYS A 80 -14.94 -7.13 0.75
N GLY A 81 -14.43 -6.53 1.82
CA GLY A 81 -14.76 -6.91 3.20
C GLY A 81 -14.05 -8.16 3.71
N VAL A 82 -13.07 -8.69 2.98
CA VAL A 82 -12.23 -9.81 3.40
C VAL A 82 -10.74 -9.48 3.23
N GLY A 83 -9.94 -9.97 4.15
CA GLY A 83 -8.49 -9.87 4.14
C GLY A 83 -7.90 -10.88 5.09
N PHE A 84 -6.60 -10.91 5.25
CA PHE A 84 -5.93 -11.77 6.22
C PHE A 84 -4.75 -11.07 6.89
N LEU A 85 -4.42 -11.53 8.07
CA LEU A 85 -3.19 -11.25 8.77
C LEU A 85 -2.32 -12.50 8.76
N TYR A 86 -1.16 -12.44 8.13
CA TYR A 86 -0.10 -13.39 8.41
C TYR A 86 0.54 -13.05 9.75
N ALA A 87 0.72 -14.03 10.60
CA ALA A 87 1.50 -13.91 11.83
C ALA A 87 2.44 -15.11 11.93
N ARG A 88 3.73 -14.86 12.12
CA ARG A 88 4.73 -15.90 12.32
C ARG A 88 4.37 -16.76 13.54
N LYS A 89 4.61 -18.07 13.43
CA LYS A 89 4.37 -18.99 14.55
C LYS A 89 5.08 -18.53 15.82
N GLY A 90 4.34 -18.48 16.92
CA GLY A 90 4.84 -18.02 18.22
C GLY A 90 4.49 -16.57 18.57
N ILE A 91 3.97 -15.80 17.61
CA ILE A 91 3.42 -14.45 17.94
C ILE A 91 2.13 -14.63 18.73
N LEU A 92 2.08 -14.00 19.91
CA LEU A 92 0.89 -13.95 20.73
C LEU A 92 0.04 -12.74 20.35
N LEU A 93 -1.18 -13.02 19.88
CA LEU A 93 -2.16 -11.99 19.55
C LEU A 93 -3.29 -12.03 20.57
N THR A 94 -3.62 -10.88 21.13
CA THR A 94 -4.79 -10.73 22.00
C THR A 94 -6.02 -10.42 21.15
N ASN A 95 -7.13 -11.09 21.45
CA ASN A 95 -8.39 -10.85 20.75
C ASN A 95 -8.93 -9.46 21.08
N ILE A 96 -9.41 -8.78 20.05
CA ILE A 96 -10.17 -7.52 20.20
C ILE A 96 -11.65 -7.70 19.82
N ILE A 97 -12.00 -8.83 19.18
CA ILE A 97 -13.37 -9.23 18.86
C ILE A 97 -13.65 -10.52 19.62
N TYR A 98 -14.53 -10.45 20.61
CA TYR A 98 -14.88 -11.56 21.49
C TYR A 98 -16.14 -12.27 21.03
N GLY A 99 -16.25 -13.58 21.33
CA GLY A 99 -17.38 -14.44 20.98
C GLY A 99 -16.99 -15.89 20.84
N GLY A 100 -17.36 -16.53 19.73
CA GLY A 100 -17.02 -17.92 19.45
C GLY A 100 -15.54 -18.17 19.19
N ALA A 101 -15.17 -19.45 19.07
CA ALA A 101 -13.77 -19.90 18.97
C ALA A 101 -13.18 -19.89 17.56
N GLN A 102 -13.80 -19.15 16.62
CA GLN A 102 -13.33 -19.06 15.24
C GLN A 102 -11.92 -18.50 15.15
N GLU A 103 -11.24 -18.74 14.04
CA GLU A 103 -9.85 -18.34 13.80
C GLU A 103 -8.91 -18.76 14.96
N ARG A 104 -9.11 -19.98 15.50
CA ARG A 104 -8.33 -20.50 16.64
C ARG A 104 -8.38 -19.59 17.87
N ASN A 105 -9.57 -19.09 18.22
CA ASN A 105 -9.82 -18.10 19.27
C ASN A 105 -9.12 -16.75 19.04
N LYS A 106 -8.80 -16.38 17.79
CA LYS A 106 -8.15 -15.10 17.50
C LYS A 106 -9.13 -14.03 17.05
N ARG A 107 -10.23 -14.43 16.40
CA ARG A 107 -11.25 -13.51 15.90
C ARG A 107 -12.60 -14.23 15.85
N ALA A 108 -13.51 -13.83 16.69
CA ALA A 108 -14.86 -14.41 16.74
C ALA A 108 -15.70 -14.02 15.53
N GLY A 109 -16.72 -14.83 15.27
CA GLY A 109 -17.70 -14.65 14.18
C GLY A 109 -17.56 -15.74 13.12
N THR A 110 -18.71 -16.18 12.57
CA THR A 110 -18.75 -17.20 11.51
C THR A 110 -17.91 -16.78 10.32
N GLU A 111 -17.10 -17.69 9.82
CA GLU A 111 -16.20 -17.45 8.70
C GLU A 111 -17.00 -17.17 7.42
N ASN A 112 -16.64 -16.09 6.72
CA ASN A 112 -17.23 -15.75 5.42
C ASN A 112 -16.59 -16.62 4.32
N MET A 113 -17.01 -17.88 4.25
CA MET A 113 -16.42 -18.88 3.36
C MET A 113 -16.42 -18.46 1.89
N ALA A 114 -17.51 -17.83 1.43
CA ALA A 114 -17.60 -17.39 0.04
C ALA A 114 -16.51 -16.37 -0.30
N SER A 115 -16.32 -15.36 0.57
CA SER A 115 -15.30 -14.32 0.36
C SER A 115 -13.88 -14.89 0.56
N ILE A 116 -13.68 -15.83 1.48
CA ILE A 116 -12.38 -16.49 1.70
C ILE A 116 -11.97 -17.28 0.45
N VAL A 117 -12.87 -18.06 -0.13
CA VAL A 117 -12.61 -18.82 -1.37
C VAL A 117 -12.35 -17.86 -2.54
N GLY A 118 -13.16 -16.80 -2.66
CA GLY A 118 -12.95 -15.75 -3.67
C GLY A 118 -11.60 -15.06 -3.52
N MET A 119 -11.17 -14.75 -2.31
CA MET A 119 -9.85 -14.19 -2.02
C MET A 119 -8.72 -15.15 -2.41
N ALA A 120 -8.85 -16.45 -2.06
CA ALA A 120 -7.87 -17.47 -2.41
C ALA A 120 -7.72 -17.64 -3.92
N THR A 121 -8.83 -17.59 -4.66
CA THR A 121 -8.82 -17.63 -6.13
C THR A 121 -8.14 -16.40 -6.71
N ALA A 122 -8.50 -15.21 -6.23
CA ALA A 122 -7.95 -13.94 -6.71
C ALA A 122 -6.44 -13.81 -6.44
N ILE A 123 -5.96 -14.20 -5.25
CA ILE A 123 -4.52 -14.12 -4.94
C ILE A 123 -3.72 -15.12 -5.78
N LYS A 124 -4.29 -16.30 -6.04
CA LYS A 124 -3.66 -17.29 -6.92
C LYS A 124 -3.52 -16.73 -8.34
N ASP A 125 -4.59 -16.21 -8.91
CA ASP A 125 -4.60 -15.63 -10.26
C ASP A 125 -3.62 -14.46 -10.37
N ALA A 126 -3.66 -13.53 -9.41
CA ALA A 126 -2.75 -12.38 -9.35
C ALA A 126 -1.28 -12.80 -9.24
N THR A 127 -0.99 -13.90 -8.52
CA THR A 127 0.38 -14.42 -8.36
C THR A 127 0.84 -15.15 -9.63
N ASP A 128 -0.02 -15.97 -10.23
CA ASP A 128 0.30 -16.72 -11.46
C ASP A 128 0.61 -15.78 -12.64
N HIS A 129 -0.06 -14.62 -12.71
CA HIS A 129 0.11 -13.62 -13.78
C HIS A 129 0.89 -12.37 -13.35
N LEU A 130 1.55 -12.42 -12.17
CA LEU A 130 2.21 -11.25 -11.57
C LEU A 130 3.15 -10.51 -12.54
N LYS A 131 4.04 -11.25 -13.19
CA LYS A 131 5.04 -10.68 -14.09
C LYS A 131 4.39 -10.02 -15.31
N GLU A 132 3.49 -10.71 -15.97
CA GLU A 132 2.78 -10.22 -17.15
C GLU A 132 1.98 -8.95 -16.83
N ASN A 133 1.22 -8.98 -15.73
CA ASN A 133 0.44 -7.83 -15.28
C ASN A 133 1.33 -6.64 -14.92
N ALA A 134 2.41 -6.88 -14.17
CA ALA A 134 3.36 -5.82 -13.80
C ALA A 134 4.01 -5.17 -15.03
N GLU A 135 4.47 -5.96 -16.00
CA GLU A 135 5.05 -5.46 -17.26
C GLU A 135 4.04 -4.61 -18.04
N LYS A 136 2.79 -5.10 -18.18
CA LYS A 136 1.72 -4.40 -18.89
C LYS A 136 1.38 -3.05 -18.25
N VAL A 137 1.12 -3.02 -16.94
CA VAL A 137 0.73 -1.76 -16.28
C VAL A 137 1.91 -0.80 -16.15
N THR A 138 3.15 -1.30 -16.04
CA THR A 138 4.36 -0.46 -16.10
C THR A 138 4.49 0.23 -17.45
N ALA A 139 4.26 -0.49 -18.54
CA ALA A 139 4.31 0.11 -19.87
C ALA A 139 3.23 1.20 -20.05
N MET A 140 2.02 0.97 -19.52
CA MET A 140 0.93 1.96 -19.54
C MET A 140 1.28 3.19 -18.70
N ARG A 141 1.79 2.99 -17.47
CA ARG A 141 2.25 4.08 -16.59
C ARG A 141 3.34 4.91 -17.26
N ASN A 142 4.35 4.27 -17.83
CA ASN A 142 5.46 4.97 -18.47
C ASN A 142 4.99 5.78 -19.67
N ARG A 143 4.07 5.23 -20.48
CA ARG A 143 3.43 5.97 -21.58
C ARG A 143 2.68 7.20 -21.08
N LEU A 144 1.98 7.09 -19.94
CA LEU A 144 1.29 8.23 -19.32
C LEU A 144 2.29 9.29 -18.85
N ILE A 145 3.37 8.87 -18.16
CA ILE A 145 4.46 9.75 -17.73
C ILE A 145 5.05 10.50 -18.94
N ASP A 146 5.36 9.79 -20.01
CA ASP A 146 5.94 10.39 -21.23
C ASP A 146 5.01 11.41 -21.89
N GLY A 147 3.69 11.17 -21.83
CA GLY A 147 2.71 12.11 -22.36
C GLY A 147 2.50 13.35 -21.46
N LEU A 148 2.73 13.23 -20.16
CA LEU A 148 2.48 14.30 -19.19
C LEU A 148 3.71 15.13 -18.81
N LYS A 149 4.93 14.59 -18.99
CA LYS A 149 6.18 15.27 -18.59
C LYS A 149 6.46 16.61 -19.25
N GLY A 150 5.76 16.91 -20.35
CA GLY A 150 5.86 18.19 -21.06
C GLY A 150 4.93 19.29 -20.51
N ILE A 151 4.06 18.96 -19.56
CA ILE A 151 3.16 19.94 -18.95
C ILE A 151 3.98 20.82 -17.99
N GLU A 152 4.03 22.12 -18.27
CA GLU A 152 4.71 23.09 -17.41
C GLU A 152 4.10 23.11 -16.02
N ARG A 153 4.92 23.37 -14.99
CA ARG A 153 4.49 23.44 -13.59
C ARG A 153 3.80 22.16 -13.09
N SER A 154 4.20 21.01 -13.64
CA SER A 154 3.80 19.70 -13.13
C SER A 154 4.98 18.97 -12.51
N ARG A 155 4.71 18.07 -11.58
CA ARG A 155 5.71 17.19 -10.98
C ARG A 155 5.15 15.82 -10.69
N ILE A 156 5.98 14.78 -10.83
CA ILE A 156 5.67 13.44 -10.37
C ILE A 156 6.09 13.32 -8.90
N ASN A 157 5.25 12.71 -8.08
CA ASN A 157 5.51 12.47 -6.68
C ASN A 157 5.93 11.03 -6.42
N GLY A 158 6.78 10.83 -5.42
CA GLY A 158 7.32 9.51 -5.04
C GLY A 158 8.61 9.16 -5.77
N ASP A 159 9.09 7.96 -5.47
CA ASP A 159 10.28 7.37 -6.09
C ASP A 159 9.86 6.59 -7.35
N LEU A 160 10.46 6.86 -8.50
CA LEU A 160 10.14 6.16 -9.75
C LEU A 160 10.97 4.89 -9.97
N GLU A 161 12.04 4.72 -9.22
CA GLU A 161 12.89 3.53 -9.27
C GLU A 161 12.32 2.41 -8.40
N HIS A 162 11.99 2.73 -7.15
CA HIS A 162 11.37 1.80 -6.20
C HIS A 162 9.86 2.08 -6.12
N HIS A 163 9.13 1.59 -7.12
CA HIS A 163 7.75 2.01 -7.34
C HIS A 163 6.83 0.86 -7.75
N LEU A 164 5.57 0.92 -7.30
CA LEU A 164 4.53 0.01 -7.76
C LEU A 164 4.31 0.12 -9.28
N PRO A 165 4.08 -1.00 -9.99
CA PRO A 165 3.98 -1.01 -11.45
C PRO A 165 2.94 -0.05 -12.03
N GLY A 166 1.75 0.00 -11.42
CA GLY A 166 0.58 0.69 -12.00
C GLY A 166 0.22 2.03 -11.37
N THR A 167 0.95 2.51 -10.36
CA THR A 167 0.62 3.77 -9.68
C THR A 167 1.32 4.95 -10.35
N LEU A 168 0.64 6.08 -10.51
CA LEU A 168 1.23 7.37 -10.86
C LEU A 168 0.54 8.46 -10.03
N ASN A 169 1.34 9.28 -9.37
CA ASN A 169 0.86 10.45 -8.64
C ASN A 169 1.56 11.69 -9.20
N MET A 170 0.78 12.70 -9.58
CA MET A 170 1.28 13.95 -10.14
C MET A 170 0.58 15.14 -9.50
N CYS A 171 1.31 16.23 -9.33
CA CYS A 171 0.76 17.55 -9.00
C CYS A 171 0.84 18.47 -10.20
N PHE A 172 -0.15 19.35 -10.31
CA PHE A 172 -0.23 20.40 -11.33
C PHE A 172 -0.52 21.72 -10.60
N GLU A 173 0.43 22.65 -10.64
CA GLU A 173 0.26 23.95 -9.99
C GLU A 173 -0.78 24.82 -10.67
N GLY A 174 -1.60 25.50 -9.88
CA GLY A 174 -2.57 26.48 -10.37
C GLY A 174 -3.87 25.86 -10.88
N ILE A 175 -4.08 24.57 -10.62
CA ILE A 175 -5.35 23.87 -10.94
C ILE A 175 -5.91 23.31 -9.64
N GLU A 176 -7.17 23.61 -9.39
CA GLU A 176 -7.90 23.05 -8.24
C GLU A 176 -8.24 21.57 -8.53
N GLY A 177 -7.91 20.68 -7.57
CA GLY A 177 -7.94 19.24 -7.78
C GLY A 177 -9.31 18.66 -8.07
N GLU A 178 -10.36 19.14 -7.39
CA GLU A 178 -11.74 18.66 -7.61
C GLU A 178 -12.23 19.05 -9.00
N SER A 179 -11.98 20.27 -9.43
CA SER A 179 -12.31 20.75 -10.78
C SER A 179 -11.60 19.93 -11.85
N LEU A 180 -10.31 19.58 -11.64
CA LEU A 180 -9.57 18.71 -12.54
C LEU A 180 -10.21 17.32 -12.64
N LEU A 181 -10.61 16.72 -11.50
CA LEU A 181 -11.27 15.41 -11.49
C LEU A 181 -12.59 15.43 -12.25
N LEU A 182 -13.43 16.47 -12.06
CA LEU A 182 -14.69 16.62 -12.80
C LEU A 182 -14.47 16.75 -14.31
N LEU A 183 -13.44 17.49 -14.72
CA LEU A 183 -13.10 17.64 -16.14
C LEU A 183 -12.58 16.34 -16.76
N LEU A 184 -11.79 15.55 -16.00
CA LEU A 184 -11.31 14.23 -16.42
C LEU A 184 -12.48 13.25 -16.53
N ASP A 185 -13.39 13.21 -15.54
CA ASP A 185 -14.58 12.35 -15.55
C ASP A 185 -15.47 12.66 -16.75
N ALA A 186 -15.70 13.94 -17.08
CA ALA A 186 -16.44 14.35 -18.28
C ALA A 186 -15.80 13.89 -19.59
N LYS A 187 -14.51 13.49 -19.56
CA LYS A 187 -13.77 12.90 -20.68
C LYS A 187 -13.68 11.37 -20.60
N GLY A 188 -14.33 10.75 -19.61
CA GLY A 188 -14.29 9.30 -19.38
C GLY A 188 -12.95 8.82 -18.78
N ILE A 189 -12.20 9.71 -18.14
CA ILE A 189 -10.92 9.39 -17.48
C ILE A 189 -11.15 9.32 -15.98
N CYS A 190 -10.94 8.12 -15.40
CA CYS A 190 -11.04 7.91 -13.97
C CYS A 190 -9.73 8.29 -13.28
N ALA A 191 -9.80 9.19 -12.31
CA ALA A 191 -8.68 9.61 -11.48
C ALA A 191 -9.16 9.88 -10.05
N SER A 192 -8.25 10.05 -9.10
CA SER A 192 -8.55 10.46 -7.73
C SER A 192 -7.50 11.47 -7.23
N SER A 193 -7.90 12.37 -6.36
CA SER A 193 -6.99 13.25 -5.62
C SER A 193 -6.53 12.53 -4.36
N GLY A 194 -5.21 12.48 -4.11
CA GLY A 194 -4.64 11.80 -2.95
C GLY A 194 -5.06 10.32 -2.88
N SER A 195 -5.49 9.87 -1.70
CA SER A 195 -6.01 8.52 -1.51
C SER A 195 -7.47 8.42 -1.98
N ALA A 196 -7.77 7.48 -2.88
CA ALA A 196 -9.14 7.20 -3.30
C ALA A 196 -10.07 6.80 -2.13
N CYS A 197 -9.52 6.30 -1.02
CA CYS A 197 -10.29 5.91 0.16
C CYS A 197 -10.69 7.11 1.03
N THR A 198 -10.00 8.24 0.91
CA THR A 198 -10.25 9.49 1.63
C THR A 198 -10.80 10.59 0.69
N SER A 199 -11.16 10.23 -0.54
CA SER A 199 -11.77 11.13 -1.49
C SER A 199 -13.05 11.73 -0.88
N GLY A 200 -13.08 13.06 -0.71
CA GLY A 200 -14.14 13.80 0.01
C GLY A 200 -13.59 14.66 1.14
N SER A 201 -12.33 14.52 1.55
CA SER A 201 -11.65 15.52 2.36
C SER A 201 -11.07 16.60 1.44
N LEU A 202 -11.37 17.85 1.75
CA LEU A 202 -10.77 19.02 1.11
C LEU A 202 -9.36 19.29 1.65
N ASP A 203 -8.94 18.53 2.67
CA ASP A 203 -7.62 18.68 3.28
C ASP A 203 -6.53 18.08 2.39
N PRO A 204 -5.37 18.75 2.31
CA PRO A 204 -4.20 18.22 1.62
C PRO A 204 -3.78 16.84 2.14
N SER A 205 -3.38 15.94 1.24
CA SER A 205 -2.89 14.62 1.64
C SER A 205 -1.69 14.75 2.59
N HIS A 206 -1.80 14.12 3.77
CA HIS A 206 -0.70 14.04 4.74
C HIS A 206 0.54 13.35 4.15
N VAL A 207 0.38 12.44 3.18
CA VAL A 207 1.48 11.79 2.47
C VAL A 207 2.24 12.81 1.63
N LEU A 208 1.53 13.62 0.84
CA LEU A 208 2.15 14.66 0.01
C LEU A 208 2.84 15.72 0.86
N LEU A 209 2.22 16.15 1.97
CA LEU A 209 2.83 17.05 2.94
C LEU A 209 4.12 16.47 3.53
N SER A 210 4.10 15.19 3.89
CA SER A 210 5.26 14.49 4.49
C SER A 210 6.45 14.35 3.55
N ILE A 211 6.22 14.35 2.23
CA ILE A 211 7.29 14.35 1.22
C ILE A 211 7.67 15.76 0.73
N GLY A 212 7.17 16.80 1.41
CA GLY A 212 7.53 18.20 1.16
C GLY A 212 6.84 18.82 -0.06
N VAL A 213 5.67 18.28 -0.49
CA VAL A 213 4.83 18.94 -1.48
C VAL A 213 4.09 20.09 -0.80
N PRO A 214 4.24 21.36 -1.26
CA PRO A 214 3.54 22.50 -0.68
C PRO A 214 2.01 22.35 -0.83
N ALA A 215 1.25 22.75 0.19
CA ALA A 215 -0.21 22.64 0.18
C ALA A 215 -0.88 23.34 -1.02
N VAL A 216 -0.28 24.42 -1.51
CA VAL A 216 -0.73 25.17 -2.69
C VAL A 216 -0.49 24.50 -4.04
N SER A 217 0.18 23.35 -4.07
CA SER A 217 0.51 22.65 -5.32
C SER A 217 -0.54 21.60 -5.74
N TYR A 218 -1.59 21.41 -4.95
CA TYR A 218 -2.63 20.41 -5.21
C TYR A 218 -4.01 20.80 -4.68
N THR A 219 -4.24 22.08 -4.49
CA THR A 219 -5.59 22.65 -4.28
C THR A 219 -6.19 23.04 -5.61
#